data_7665f3b48118ebbb2e1bd452c8a47a1f
#
_entry.id   7665f3b48118ebbb2e1bd452c8a47a1f
#
_cell.length_a   1.000
_cell.length_b   1.000
_cell.length_c   1.000
_cell.angle_alpha   90.00
_cell.angle_beta   90.00
_cell.angle_gamma   90.00
#
_symmetry.space_group_name_H-M   'P 1'
#
loop_
_entity.id
_entity.type
_entity.pdbx_description
1 polymer ?
#
loop_
_entity_poly.entity_id
_entity_poly.type
_entity_poly.pdbx_seq_one_letter_code
_entity_poly.pdbx_strand_id
1 'polypeptide(L)'
;ISCSLVGSEMCIRDSIKRVQKYIGNETFMMTYGDGVCDVNIAELVKFHKQHGKLATLTAVVQEQQKGVLDIGQDNSVQAFREKSVNDGAIINAGYMVLEPEVFDTISGDDTIFEQAPLRELAAKGQLMSYVHRGFWQCMDTEREKSMLEKMWASGCAPWEVWNQQ
;
A
#
# COMPACT_ATOMS: atom_id res chain seq x y z
N ILE A 1 10.41 8.47 14.24
CA ILE A 1 11.63 7.63 14.15
C ILE A 1 11.60 6.99 12.78
N SER A 2 12.45 7.49 11.86
CA SER A 2 12.63 6.88 10.54
C SER A 2 13.58 5.70 10.71
N CYS A 3 13.06 4.48 10.60
CA CYS A 3 13.90 3.29 10.45
C CYS A 3 13.95 2.95 8.95
N SER A 4 14.99 3.41 8.27
CA SER A 4 15.29 3.00 6.91
C SER A 4 16.13 1.73 6.98
N LEU A 5 15.52 0.57 6.75
CA LEU A 5 16.21 -0.68 6.52
C LEU A 5 16.03 -1.04 5.04
N VAL A 6 17.02 -0.68 4.24
CA VAL A 6 17.16 -1.12 2.85
C VAL A 6 17.72 -2.53 2.84
N GLY A 7 16.95 -3.49 2.36
CA GLY A 7 17.46 -4.81 2.06
C GLY A 7 16.50 -5.94 2.38
N SER A 8 15.98 -6.58 1.35
CA SER A 8 15.24 -7.84 1.29
C SER A 8 13.91 -7.93 2.09
N GLU A 9 12.99 -8.74 1.62
CA GLU A 9 11.67 -9.07 2.21
C GLU A 9 11.69 -9.42 3.73
N MET A 10 12.89 -9.61 4.28
CA MET A 10 13.12 -9.93 5.69
C MET A 10 12.91 -8.73 6.64
N CYS A 11 12.95 -7.49 6.15
CA CYS A 11 12.91 -6.29 7.02
C CYS A 11 11.51 -5.92 7.54
N ILE A 12 10.45 -6.27 6.81
CA ILE A 12 9.07 -5.99 7.24
C ILE A 12 8.64 -6.98 8.33
N ARG A 13 9.15 -8.21 8.30
CA ARG A 13 8.79 -9.29 9.22
C ARG A 13 9.07 -8.95 10.68
N ASP A 14 10.27 -8.44 10.96
CA ASP A 14 10.76 -8.18 12.34
C ASP A 14 10.35 -6.83 12.89
N SER A 15 10.02 -5.86 12.01
CA SER A 15 10.02 -4.44 12.38
C SER A 15 8.73 -4.02 13.09
N ILE A 16 7.56 -4.51 12.66
CA ILE A 16 6.27 -4.04 13.18
C ILE A 16 6.10 -4.45 14.64
N LYS A 17 6.35 -5.72 14.99
CA LYS A 17 6.22 -6.18 16.40
C LYS A 17 7.18 -5.45 17.34
N ARG A 18 8.39 -5.16 16.88
CA ARG A 18 9.43 -4.49 17.71
C ARG A 18 9.11 -3.04 18.03
N VAL A 19 8.35 -2.35 17.14
CA VAL A 19 7.96 -0.95 17.39
C VAL A 19 6.76 -0.82 18.33
N GLN A 20 6.06 -1.90 18.65
CA GLN A 20 4.90 -1.91 19.54
C GLN A 20 5.16 -1.16 20.85
N LYS A 21 6.32 -1.37 21.48
CA LYS A 21 6.71 -0.70 22.74
C LYS A 21 6.86 0.81 22.65
N TYR A 22 7.02 1.36 21.44
CA TYR A 22 7.14 2.79 21.20
C TYR A 22 5.82 3.43 20.78
N ILE A 23 4.88 2.63 20.26
CA ILE A 23 3.55 3.09 19.82
C ILE A 23 2.61 3.18 21.03
N GLY A 24 2.76 2.25 21.99
CA GLY A 24 1.84 2.19 23.13
C GLY A 24 0.43 1.78 22.71
N ASN A 25 -0.56 2.54 23.22
CA ASN A 25 -1.99 2.28 22.98
C ASN A 25 -2.63 3.34 22.07
N GLU A 26 -1.88 3.91 21.15
CA GLU A 26 -2.39 4.95 20.25
C GLU A 26 -2.56 4.43 18.83
N THR A 27 -3.56 4.96 18.10
CA THR A 27 -3.69 4.79 16.65
C THR A 27 -2.40 5.22 15.97
N PHE A 28 -1.86 4.43 15.07
CA PHE A 28 -0.61 4.75 14.39
C PHE A 28 -0.74 4.60 12.87
N MET A 29 0.20 5.21 12.18
CA MET A 29 0.30 5.12 10.73
C MET A 29 1.56 4.38 10.33
N MET A 30 1.45 3.59 9.27
CA MET A 30 2.54 2.86 8.67
C MET A 30 2.56 3.12 7.16
N THR A 31 3.76 3.25 6.61
CA THR A 31 3.95 3.32 5.16
C THR A 31 5.14 2.48 4.74
N TYR A 32 5.08 1.97 3.51
CA TYR A 32 6.25 1.37 2.87
C TYR A 32 7.22 2.48 2.45
N GLY A 33 8.53 2.14 2.42
CA GLY A 33 9.58 3.12 2.15
C GLY A 33 9.83 3.40 0.66
N ASP A 34 9.21 2.65 -0.23
CA ASP A 34 9.42 2.64 -1.67
C ASP A 34 8.25 3.21 -2.49
N GLY A 35 7.19 3.68 -1.82
CA GLY A 35 6.02 4.25 -2.46
C GLY A 35 5.82 5.73 -2.15
N VAL A 36 5.49 6.52 -3.17
CA VAL A 36 5.07 7.92 -3.04
C VAL A 36 3.64 8.10 -3.53
N CYS A 37 2.88 8.97 -2.85
CA CYS A 37 1.45 9.14 -3.06
C CYS A 37 1.01 10.56 -2.70
N ASP A 38 0.00 11.09 -3.37
CA ASP A 38 -0.65 12.36 -3.02
C ASP A 38 -1.89 12.17 -2.12
N VAL A 39 -2.00 11.02 -1.45
CA VAL A 39 -3.12 10.73 -0.56
C VAL A 39 -3.24 11.76 0.56
N ASN A 40 -4.45 12.25 0.78
CA ASN A 40 -4.73 13.13 1.91
C ASN A 40 -4.75 12.33 3.21
N ILE A 41 -3.66 12.41 3.98
CA ILE A 41 -3.49 11.66 5.24
C ILE A 41 -4.56 12.03 6.27
N ALA A 42 -4.98 13.30 6.32
CA ALA A 42 -6.01 13.74 7.27
C ALA A 42 -7.37 13.09 6.96
N GLU A 43 -7.75 13.01 5.68
CA GLU A 43 -8.97 12.32 5.27
C GLU A 43 -8.87 10.79 5.45
N LEU A 44 -7.70 10.20 5.21
CA LEU A 44 -7.46 8.78 5.50
C LEU A 44 -7.65 8.46 6.98
N VAL A 45 -7.07 9.25 7.88
CA VAL A 45 -7.24 9.10 9.33
C VAL A 45 -8.68 9.34 9.76
N LYS A 46 -9.34 10.35 9.19
CA LYS A 46 -10.76 10.62 9.46
C LYS A 46 -11.65 9.44 9.04
N PHE A 47 -11.42 8.87 7.85
CA PHE A 47 -12.11 7.68 7.37
C PHE A 47 -11.91 6.50 8.34
N HIS A 48 -10.67 6.27 8.78
CA HIS A 48 -10.34 5.21 9.74
C HIS A 48 -11.13 5.38 11.05
N LYS A 49 -11.12 6.57 11.63
CA LYS A 49 -11.86 6.87 12.87
C LYS A 49 -13.37 6.72 12.72
N GLN A 50 -13.92 7.00 11.53
CA GLN A 50 -15.37 6.93 11.29
C GLN A 50 -15.89 5.50 11.28
N HIS A 51 -15.16 4.53 10.74
CA HIS A 51 -15.62 3.15 10.68
C HIS A 51 -15.31 2.35 11.95
N GLY A 52 -14.34 2.79 12.79
CA GLY A 52 -14.00 2.17 14.08
C GLY A 52 -13.50 0.73 13.99
N LYS A 53 -12.86 0.35 12.87
CA LYS A 53 -12.23 -0.96 12.69
C LYS A 53 -10.73 -0.87 12.96
N LEU A 54 -10.08 -2.02 13.12
CA LEU A 54 -8.69 -2.11 13.55
C LEU A 54 -7.67 -1.67 12.51
N ALA A 55 -7.99 -1.79 11.22
CA ALA A 55 -7.05 -1.47 10.16
C ALA A 55 -7.73 -0.82 8.95
N THR A 56 -7.05 0.16 8.36
CA THR A 56 -7.36 0.75 7.05
C THR A 56 -6.16 0.65 6.15
N LEU A 57 -6.35 0.08 4.95
CA LEU A 57 -5.36 0.09 3.87
C LEU A 57 -5.75 1.16 2.84
N THR A 58 -4.77 1.88 2.32
CA THR A 58 -4.99 2.66 1.11
C THR A 58 -4.88 1.76 -0.10
N ALA A 59 -5.94 1.72 -0.90
CA ALA A 59 -6.02 0.93 -2.12
C ALA A 59 -5.94 1.83 -3.35
N VAL A 60 -5.17 1.43 -4.35
CA VAL A 60 -5.06 2.09 -5.65
C VAL A 60 -5.41 1.13 -6.76
N VAL A 61 -5.90 1.67 -7.88
CA VAL A 61 -6.10 0.88 -9.09
C VAL A 61 -4.81 0.92 -9.89
N GLN A 62 -4.11 -0.19 -9.91
CA GLN A 62 -2.92 -0.33 -10.76
C GLN A 62 -3.36 -0.69 -12.17
N GLU A 63 -3.15 0.23 -13.12
CA GLU A 63 -3.40 -0.05 -14.53
C GLU A 63 -2.46 -1.15 -15.02
N GLN A 64 -3.03 -2.17 -15.65
CA GLN A 64 -2.22 -3.17 -16.34
C GLN A 64 -1.52 -2.54 -17.54
N GLN A 65 -0.20 -2.62 -17.60
CA GLN A 65 0.60 -2.03 -18.70
C GLN A 65 0.62 -2.88 -19.97
N LYS A 66 0.00 -4.08 -19.96
CA LYS A 66 0.08 -5.07 -21.05
C LYS A 66 -1.32 -5.44 -21.51
N GLY A 67 -1.45 -5.74 -22.82
CA GLY A 67 -2.69 -6.26 -23.39
C GLY A 67 -3.13 -7.57 -22.75
N VAL A 68 -4.43 -7.81 -22.70
CA VAL A 68 -5.05 -9.01 -22.12
C VAL A 68 -5.26 -10.04 -23.23
N LEU A 69 -4.86 -11.28 -22.98
CA LEU A 69 -5.04 -12.42 -23.85
C LEU A 69 -6.10 -13.35 -23.25
N ASP A 70 -7.12 -13.69 -24.03
CA ASP A 70 -7.99 -14.82 -23.74
C ASP A 70 -7.43 -16.06 -24.42
N ILE A 71 -7.04 -17.06 -23.63
CA ILE A 71 -6.37 -18.26 -24.12
C ILE A 71 -7.30 -19.47 -23.97
N GLY A 72 -7.52 -20.19 -25.07
CA GLY A 72 -8.25 -21.45 -25.09
C GLY A 72 -7.48 -22.59 -24.42
N GLN A 73 -8.18 -23.71 -24.15
CA GLN A 73 -7.56 -24.91 -23.55
C GLN A 73 -6.49 -25.57 -24.45
N ASP A 74 -6.52 -25.27 -25.73
CA ASP A 74 -5.55 -25.72 -26.75
C ASP A 74 -4.38 -24.72 -26.94
N ASN A 75 -4.23 -23.76 -26.06
CA ASN A 75 -3.29 -22.63 -26.13
C ASN A 75 -3.52 -21.66 -27.32
N SER A 76 -4.64 -21.76 -28.02
CA SER A 76 -5.02 -20.77 -29.04
C SER A 76 -5.36 -19.43 -28.36
N VAL A 77 -4.93 -18.31 -28.97
CA VAL A 77 -5.35 -16.99 -28.56
C VAL A 77 -6.74 -16.72 -29.16
N GLN A 78 -7.77 -16.77 -28.34
CA GLN A 78 -9.16 -16.58 -28.77
C GLN A 78 -9.50 -15.08 -28.89
N ALA A 79 -8.92 -14.23 -28.05
CA ALA A 79 -9.04 -12.79 -28.18
C ALA A 79 -7.76 -12.11 -27.67
N PHE A 80 -7.41 -11.01 -28.33
CA PHE A 80 -6.44 -10.03 -27.86
C PHE A 80 -7.17 -8.71 -27.74
N ARG A 81 -7.15 -8.13 -26.55
CA ARG A 81 -7.75 -6.80 -26.33
C ARG A 81 -6.76 -5.84 -25.69
N GLU A 82 -6.81 -4.63 -26.13
CA GLU A 82 -6.13 -3.54 -25.47
C GLU A 82 -6.71 -3.39 -24.06
N LYS A 83 -5.87 -2.98 -23.13
CA LYS A 83 -6.25 -2.76 -21.72
C LYS A 83 -7.41 -1.77 -21.59
N SER A 84 -8.30 -2.00 -20.64
CA SER A 84 -9.31 -1.06 -20.20
C SER A 84 -9.08 -0.67 -18.73
N VAL A 85 -9.65 0.46 -18.32
CA VAL A 85 -9.58 0.93 -16.91
C VAL A 85 -10.16 -0.12 -15.92
N ASN A 86 -11.05 -1.00 -16.41
CA ASN A 86 -11.66 -2.06 -15.61
C ASN A 86 -10.77 -3.31 -15.45
N ASP A 87 -9.66 -3.39 -16.16
CA ASP A 87 -8.70 -4.50 -16.06
C ASP A 87 -7.63 -4.26 -14.98
N GLY A 88 -7.67 -3.12 -14.29
CA GLY A 88 -6.76 -2.79 -13.22
C GLY A 88 -7.02 -3.61 -11.95
N ALA A 89 -5.96 -4.20 -11.42
CA ALA A 89 -6.03 -4.80 -10.10
C ALA A 89 -6.09 -3.71 -9.03
N ILE A 90 -6.95 -3.89 -8.02
CA ILE A 90 -6.91 -3.06 -6.81
C ILE A 90 -5.82 -3.63 -5.92
N ILE A 91 -4.81 -2.83 -5.63
CA ILE A 91 -3.65 -3.23 -4.83
C ILE A 91 -3.49 -2.36 -3.59
N ASN A 92 -2.76 -2.89 -2.61
CA ASN A 92 -2.33 -2.14 -1.43
C ASN A 92 -1.25 -1.13 -1.83
N ALA A 93 -1.53 0.16 -1.58
CA ALA A 93 -0.60 1.25 -1.86
C ALA A 93 0.49 1.45 -0.80
N GLY A 94 0.46 0.66 0.28
CA GLY A 94 1.46 0.72 1.35
C GLY A 94 1.24 1.82 2.38
N TYR A 95 0.13 2.54 2.36
CA TYR A 95 -0.25 3.54 3.37
C TYR A 95 -1.37 2.98 4.24
N MET A 96 -1.16 2.91 5.55
CA MET A 96 -2.07 2.26 6.48
C MET A 96 -2.31 3.11 7.72
N VAL A 97 -3.53 2.99 8.27
CA VAL A 97 -3.86 3.48 9.62
C VAL A 97 -4.31 2.28 10.43
N LEU A 98 -3.71 2.10 11.60
CA LEU A 98 -3.80 0.88 12.39
C LEU A 98 -4.08 1.22 13.87
N GLU A 99 -4.96 0.43 14.49
CA GLU A 99 -5.13 0.44 15.95
C GLU A 99 -4.12 -0.50 16.60
N PRO A 100 -3.71 -0.25 17.86
CA PRO A 100 -2.71 -1.07 18.55
C PRO A 100 -3.10 -2.55 18.68
N GLU A 101 -4.38 -2.87 18.68
CA GLU A 101 -4.88 -4.25 18.75
C GLU A 101 -4.47 -5.11 17.55
N VAL A 102 -3.99 -4.51 16.44
CA VAL A 102 -3.43 -5.28 15.32
C VAL A 102 -2.20 -6.09 15.73
N PHE A 103 -1.48 -5.67 16.79
CA PHE A 103 -0.34 -6.40 17.31
C PHE A 103 -0.72 -7.79 17.88
N ASP A 104 -1.98 -7.99 18.25
CA ASP A 104 -2.47 -9.29 18.75
C ASP A 104 -2.56 -10.34 17.63
N THR A 105 -2.59 -9.89 16.36
CA THR A 105 -2.56 -10.79 15.19
C THR A 105 -1.14 -11.17 14.78
N ILE A 106 -0.11 -10.58 15.40
CA ILE A 106 1.29 -10.82 15.08
C ILE A 106 1.86 -11.78 16.14
N SER A 107 2.00 -13.06 15.78
CA SER A 107 2.41 -14.13 16.70
C SER A 107 3.90 -14.11 17.06
N GLY A 108 4.75 -13.47 16.25
CA GLY A 108 6.19 -13.38 16.50
C GLY A 108 6.95 -12.63 15.42
N ASP A 109 8.26 -12.56 15.56
CA ASP A 109 9.15 -11.82 14.67
C ASP A 109 9.15 -12.36 13.22
N ASP A 110 8.82 -13.62 13.01
CA ASP A 110 8.74 -14.25 11.67
C ASP A 110 7.40 -14.00 10.96
N THR A 111 6.47 -13.27 11.58
CA THR A 111 5.13 -13.06 11.03
C THR A 111 5.17 -11.99 9.93
N ILE A 112 4.79 -12.37 8.71
CA ILE A 112 4.62 -11.43 7.59
C ILE A 112 3.27 -10.73 7.75
N PHE A 113 3.29 -9.40 7.97
CA PHE A 113 2.08 -8.63 8.25
C PHE A 113 1.04 -8.69 7.12
N GLU A 114 1.47 -8.68 5.87
CA GLU A 114 0.62 -8.74 4.67
C GLU A 114 -0.03 -10.11 4.46
N GLN A 115 0.37 -11.13 5.18
CA GLN A 115 -0.16 -12.49 5.04
C GLN A 115 -1.16 -12.82 6.13
N ALA A 116 -0.71 -13.52 7.18
CA ALA A 116 -1.60 -14.02 8.23
C ALA A 116 -2.36 -12.88 8.95
N PRO A 117 -1.72 -11.80 9.42
CA PRO A 117 -2.40 -10.73 10.13
C PRO A 117 -3.49 -10.03 9.30
N LEU A 118 -3.19 -9.58 8.08
CA LEU A 118 -4.19 -8.92 7.24
C LEU A 118 -5.32 -9.85 6.82
N ARG A 119 -5.04 -11.15 6.58
CA ARG A 119 -6.08 -12.15 6.30
C ARG A 119 -7.00 -12.36 7.49
N GLU A 120 -6.44 -12.43 8.69
CA GLU A 120 -7.21 -12.58 9.92
C GLU A 120 -8.09 -11.36 10.17
N LEU A 121 -7.54 -10.14 10.03
CA LEU A 121 -8.32 -8.90 10.14
C LEU A 121 -9.43 -8.84 9.10
N ALA A 122 -9.18 -9.24 7.85
CA ALA A 122 -10.19 -9.30 6.80
C ALA A 122 -11.30 -10.31 7.15
N ALA A 123 -10.93 -11.52 7.59
CA ALA A 123 -11.90 -12.56 7.98
C ALA A 123 -12.77 -12.13 9.17
N LYS A 124 -12.23 -11.34 10.09
CA LYS A 124 -12.96 -10.77 11.23
C LYS A 124 -13.75 -9.49 10.88
N GLY A 125 -13.74 -9.02 9.64
CA GLY A 125 -14.37 -7.76 9.24
C GLY A 125 -13.75 -6.52 9.90
N GLN A 126 -12.46 -6.60 10.28
CA GLN A 126 -11.71 -5.53 10.94
C GLN A 126 -10.74 -4.80 10.00
N LEU A 127 -10.76 -5.10 8.71
CA LEU A 127 -9.95 -4.47 7.68
C LEU A 127 -10.84 -3.70 6.71
N MET A 128 -10.53 -2.41 6.53
CA MET A 128 -11.21 -1.52 5.59
C MET A 128 -10.26 -1.02 4.51
N SER A 129 -10.81 -0.66 3.37
CA SER A 129 -10.07 -0.10 2.23
C SER A 129 -10.48 1.35 2.00
N TYR A 130 -9.49 2.25 1.97
CA TYR A 130 -9.63 3.62 1.51
C TYR A 130 -9.17 3.70 0.05
N VAL A 131 -10.12 3.85 -0.88
CA VAL A 131 -9.80 3.86 -2.32
C VAL A 131 -9.28 5.24 -2.70
N HIS A 132 -8.00 5.31 -3.03
CA HIS A 132 -7.32 6.49 -3.53
C HIS A 132 -7.31 6.49 -5.06
N ARG A 133 -7.65 7.64 -5.66
CA ARG A 133 -7.76 7.81 -7.12
C ARG A 133 -6.77 8.83 -7.68
N GLY A 134 -5.91 9.38 -6.84
CA GLY A 134 -4.86 10.32 -7.21
C GLY A 134 -3.57 9.61 -7.64
N PHE A 135 -2.46 10.32 -7.50
CA PHE A 135 -1.15 9.80 -7.86
C PHE A 135 -0.65 8.78 -6.83
N TRP A 136 -0.16 7.66 -7.32
CA TRP A 136 0.62 6.69 -6.57
C TRP A 136 1.65 6.03 -7.48
N GLN A 137 2.87 5.85 -6.98
CA GLN A 137 3.94 5.14 -7.68
C GLN A 137 4.88 4.48 -6.68
N CYS A 138 5.19 3.20 -6.90
CA CYS A 138 6.29 2.53 -6.22
C CYS A 138 7.61 2.72 -6.98
N MET A 139 8.72 2.41 -6.30
CA MET A 139 10.08 2.56 -6.82
C MET A 139 10.80 1.19 -6.76
N ASP A 140 10.23 0.19 -7.44
CA ASP A 140 10.76 -1.18 -7.47
C ASP A 140 11.86 -1.36 -8.52
N THR A 141 11.89 -0.49 -9.52
CA THR A 141 12.82 -0.56 -10.64
C THR A 141 13.58 0.75 -10.84
N GLU A 142 14.79 0.67 -11.45
CA GLU A 142 15.58 1.85 -11.80
C GLU A 142 14.83 2.79 -12.76
N ARG A 143 13.95 2.26 -13.59
CA ARG A 143 13.09 3.06 -14.48
C ARG A 143 12.08 3.91 -13.67
N GLU A 144 11.46 3.33 -12.67
CA GLU A 144 10.49 4.01 -11.80
C GLU A 144 11.19 5.07 -10.95
N LYS A 145 12.35 4.73 -10.36
CA LYS A 145 13.19 5.69 -9.67
C LYS A 145 13.54 6.88 -10.55
N SER A 146 14.08 6.63 -11.76
CA SER A 146 14.43 7.69 -12.70
C SER A 146 13.23 8.56 -13.12
N MET A 147 12.05 7.97 -13.22
CA MET A 147 10.81 8.71 -13.50
C MET A 147 10.45 9.64 -12.33
N LEU A 148 10.48 9.14 -11.11
CA LEU A 148 10.20 9.93 -9.89
C LEU A 148 11.21 11.06 -9.71
N GLU A 149 12.50 10.80 -9.92
CA GLU A 149 13.56 11.82 -9.86
C GLU A 149 13.35 12.93 -10.89
N LYS A 150 12.91 12.60 -12.11
CA LYS A 150 12.57 13.59 -13.14
C LYS A 150 11.38 14.46 -12.75
N MET A 151 10.33 13.85 -12.19
CA MET A 151 9.16 14.59 -11.69
C MET A 151 9.57 15.56 -10.58
N TRP A 152 10.41 15.11 -9.66
CA TRP A 152 10.93 15.95 -8.59
C TRP A 152 11.77 17.11 -9.12
N ALA A 153 12.74 16.81 -9.99
CA ALA A 153 13.64 17.82 -10.57
C ALA A 153 12.92 18.87 -11.44
N SER A 154 11.79 18.51 -12.03
CA SER A 154 10.97 19.44 -12.83
C SER A 154 9.99 20.28 -12.00
N GLY A 155 9.90 20.06 -10.68
CA GLY A 155 8.90 20.72 -9.82
C GLY A 155 7.45 20.27 -10.08
N CYS A 156 7.27 19.12 -10.73
CA CYS A 156 5.96 18.56 -11.07
C CYS A 156 5.67 17.26 -10.29
N ALA A 157 6.20 17.15 -9.06
CA ALA A 157 5.99 15.99 -8.21
C ALA A 157 4.59 16.02 -7.55
N PRO A 158 3.63 15.17 -7.96
CA PRO A 158 2.26 15.23 -7.45
C PRO A 158 2.16 14.97 -5.94
N TRP A 159 3.11 14.23 -5.38
CA TRP A 159 3.18 13.93 -3.94
C TRP A 159 3.71 15.08 -3.09
N GLU A 160 4.20 16.17 -3.70
CA GLU A 160 4.67 17.37 -2.99
C GLU A 160 3.48 18.24 -2.55
N VAL A 161 2.59 17.69 -1.72
CA VAL A 161 1.35 18.35 -1.30
C VAL A 161 1.54 19.46 -0.28
N TRP A 162 2.69 19.53 0.40
CA TRP A 162 2.97 20.50 1.47
C TRP A 162 3.31 21.91 0.96
N ASN A 163 3.67 22.07 -0.30
CA ASN A 163 3.94 23.37 -0.92
C ASN A 163 2.74 23.98 -1.66
N GLN A 164 1.58 23.32 -1.62
CA GLN A 164 0.37 23.75 -2.33
C GLN A 164 -0.62 24.53 -1.45
N GLN A 165 -0.17 25.05 -0.29
CA GLN A 165 -0.98 25.89 0.62
C GLN A 165 -0.76 27.36 0.39
#